data_90dc1d943eac13b1e7bfc734e26fa169
#
_entry.id   90dc1d943eac13b1e7bfc734e26fa169
#
_cell.length_a   1.000
_cell.length_b   1.000
_cell.length_c   1.000
_cell.angle_alpha   90.00
_cell.angle_beta   90.00
_cell.angle_gamma   90.00
#
_symmetry.space_group_name_H-M   'P 1'
#
loop_
_entity.id
_entity.type
_entity.pdbx_description
1 polymer ?
#
loop_
_entity_poly.entity_id
_entity_poly.type
_entity_poly.pdbx_seq_one_letter_code
_entity_poly.pdbx_strand_id
1 'polypeptide(L)'
;NEALSGFLPFIIIFVLFYFMLIRPQMAQAKKVKAMLAALKVGDEVSTSGGILGKITKLNDQFAILEVNANSQIKIQKQTVQAVLPKGTIKSI
;
A
#
# COMPACT_ATOMS: atom_id res chain seq x y z
N ASN A 1 27.92 -35.57 -9.62
CA ASN A 1 28.93 -34.58 -9.91
C ASN A 1 29.22 -33.77 -8.68
N GLU A 2 30.49 -33.71 -8.28
CA GLU A 2 30.90 -33.02 -7.04
C GLU A 2 30.62 -31.51 -7.10
N ALA A 3 30.75 -30.89 -8.26
CA ALA A 3 30.46 -29.48 -8.41
C ALA A 3 29.00 -29.16 -8.17
N LEU A 4 28.11 -29.99 -8.69
CA LEU A 4 26.67 -29.83 -8.46
C LEU A 4 26.29 -30.09 -6.99
N SER A 5 26.90 -31.09 -6.38
CA SER A 5 26.67 -31.40 -4.97
C SER A 5 27.09 -30.26 -4.06
N GLY A 6 28.16 -29.53 -4.42
CA GLY A 6 28.62 -28.37 -3.65
C GLY A 6 27.68 -27.19 -3.73
N PHE A 7 26.96 -27.02 -4.84
CA PHE A 7 26.00 -25.94 -5.01
C PHE A 7 24.61 -26.23 -4.46
N LEU A 8 24.26 -27.51 -4.29
CA LEU A 8 22.92 -27.91 -3.83
C LEU A 8 22.49 -27.22 -2.54
N PRO A 9 23.29 -27.15 -1.46
CA PRO A 9 22.89 -26.47 -0.23
C PRO A 9 22.60 -25.00 -0.47
N PHE A 10 23.39 -24.35 -1.32
CA PHE A 10 23.20 -22.92 -1.64
C PHE A 10 21.90 -22.70 -2.39
N ILE A 11 21.55 -23.57 -3.33
CA ILE A 11 20.30 -23.48 -4.10
C ILE A 11 19.12 -23.62 -3.16
N ILE A 12 19.16 -24.57 -2.23
CA ILE A 12 18.09 -24.77 -1.24
C ILE A 12 17.91 -23.52 -0.38
N ILE A 13 19.00 -22.92 0.07
CA ILE A 13 18.96 -21.71 0.88
C ILE A 13 18.33 -20.55 0.09
N PHE A 14 18.74 -20.37 -1.18
CA PHE A 14 18.16 -19.32 -2.03
C PHE A 14 16.67 -19.50 -2.26
N VAL A 15 16.23 -20.73 -2.49
CA VAL A 15 14.81 -21.04 -2.68
C VAL A 15 14.03 -20.74 -1.41
N LEU A 16 14.57 -21.12 -0.24
CA LEU A 16 13.92 -20.83 1.04
C LEU A 16 13.80 -19.33 1.28
N PHE A 17 14.87 -18.57 1.03
CA PHE A 17 14.83 -17.12 1.17
C PHE A 17 13.82 -16.50 0.21
N TYR A 18 13.75 -16.98 -1.02
CA TYR A 18 12.78 -16.51 -1.98
C TYR A 18 11.35 -16.65 -1.44
N PHE A 19 11.00 -17.83 -0.96
CA PHE A 19 9.65 -18.06 -0.47
C PHE A 19 9.35 -17.34 0.85
N MET A 20 10.36 -17.14 1.68
CA MET A 20 10.15 -16.51 3.00
C MET A 20 10.18 -14.99 2.95
N LEU A 21 10.98 -14.40 2.05
CA LEU A 21 11.21 -12.95 2.01
C LEU A 21 10.54 -12.27 0.84
N ILE A 22 10.68 -12.82 -0.36
CA ILE A 22 10.23 -12.16 -1.59
C ILE A 22 8.74 -12.36 -1.82
N ARG A 23 8.26 -13.56 -1.62
CA ARG A 23 6.84 -13.86 -1.84
C ARG A 23 5.90 -13.09 -0.94
N PRO A 24 6.16 -12.95 0.39
CA PRO A 24 5.33 -12.11 1.25
C PRO A 24 5.35 -10.64 0.84
N GLN A 25 6.50 -10.12 0.40
CA GLN A 25 6.61 -8.73 -0.06
C GLN A 25 5.77 -8.50 -1.31
N MET A 26 5.78 -9.43 -2.25
CA MET A 26 4.97 -9.35 -3.46
C MET A 26 3.47 -9.40 -3.15
N ALA A 27 3.07 -10.22 -2.18
CA ALA A 27 1.68 -10.30 -1.76
C ALA A 27 1.20 -8.99 -1.14
N GLN A 28 2.03 -8.34 -0.31
CA GLN A 28 1.72 -7.03 0.24
C GLN A 28 1.63 -5.96 -0.84
N ALA A 29 2.56 -5.97 -1.79
CA ALA A 29 2.53 -5.03 -2.89
C ALA A 29 1.25 -5.16 -3.72
N LYS A 30 0.79 -6.38 -3.95
CA LYS A 30 -0.48 -6.62 -4.64
C LYS A 30 -1.67 -6.10 -3.86
N LYS A 31 -1.69 -6.27 -2.54
CA LYS A 31 -2.76 -5.76 -1.68
C LYS A 31 -2.83 -4.25 -1.72
N VAL A 32 -1.69 -3.57 -1.62
CA VAL A 32 -1.62 -2.12 -1.69
C VAL A 32 -2.08 -1.63 -3.06
N LYS A 33 -1.62 -2.26 -4.13
CA LYS A 33 -2.02 -1.89 -5.49
C LYS A 33 -3.51 -2.08 -5.71
N ALA A 34 -4.09 -3.18 -5.21
CA ALA A 34 -5.53 -3.42 -5.30
C ALA A 34 -6.31 -2.39 -4.49
N MET A 35 -5.83 -2.03 -3.31
CA MET A 35 -6.44 -0.99 -2.48
C MET A 35 -6.45 0.35 -3.21
N LEU A 36 -5.32 0.74 -3.81
CA LEU A 36 -5.21 2.00 -4.55
C LEU A 36 -6.11 2.02 -5.78
N ALA A 37 -6.24 0.88 -6.47
CA ALA A 37 -7.11 0.77 -7.62
C ALA A 37 -8.60 0.84 -7.27
N ALA A 38 -8.95 0.46 -6.04
CA ALA A 38 -10.32 0.47 -5.55
C ALA A 38 -10.73 1.79 -4.89
N LEU A 39 -9.82 2.75 -4.78
CA LEU A 39 -10.13 4.05 -4.18
C LEU A 39 -11.20 4.77 -4.97
N LYS A 40 -12.11 5.42 -4.25
CA LYS A 40 -13.23 6.17 -4.82
C LYS A 40 -13.34 7.52 -4.13
N VAL A 41 -13.91 8.49 -4.85
CA VAL A 41 -14.27 9.78 -4.26
C VAL A 41 -15.26 9.53 -3.12
N GLY A 42 -15.00 10.16 -1.98
CA GLY A 42 -15.79 9.97 -0.77
C GLY A 42 -15.20 9.00 0.22
N ASP A 43 -14.15 8.26 -0.17
CA ASP A 43 -13.47 7.35 0.77
C ASP A 43 -12.64 8.13 1.77
N GLU A 44 -12.64 7.68 3.00
CA GLU A 44 -11.77 8.20 4.06
C GLU A 44 -10.51 7.37 4.07
N VAL A 45 -9.35 8.03 4.07
CA VAL A 45 -8.06 7.35 3.95
C VAL A 45 -7.07 7.90 4.96
N SER A 46 -6.08 7.08 5.28
CA SER A 46 -4.91 7.45 6.06
C SER A 46 -3.68 7.43 5.16
N THR A 47 -2.86 8.46 5.25
CA THR A 47 -1.62 8.57 4.48
C THR A 47 -0.42 8.12 5.31
N SER A 48 0.73 7.93 4.63
CA SER A 48 1.97 7.52 5.27
C SER A 48 2.49 8.53 6.31
N GLY A 49 2.07 9.79 6.21
CA GLY A 49 2.43 10.81 7.20
C GLY A 49 1.50 10.88 8.39
N GLY A 50 0.50 9.99 8.47
CA GLY A 50 -0.47 10.02 9.56
C GLY A 50 -1.63 10.99 9.34
N ILE A 51 -1.72 11.59 8.17
CA ILE A 51 -2.80 12.53 7.84
C ILE A 51 -4.03 11.73 7.43
N LEU A 52 -5.16 12.03 8.06
CA LEU A 52 -6.45 11.45 7.72
C LEU A 52 -7.24 12.46 6.89
N GLY A 53 -7.94 11.97 5.88
CA GLY A 53 -8.75 12.85 5.04
C GLY A 53 -9.74 12.07 4.21
N LYS A 54 -10.65 12.82 3.59
CA LYS A 54 -11.66 12.27 2.69
C LYS A 54 -11.30 12.64 1.26
N ILE A 55 -11.36 11.67 0.36
CA ILE A 55 -11.03 11.92 -1.05
C ILE A 55 -12.16 12.71 -1.70
N THR A 56 -11.84 13.88 -2.24
CA THR A 56 -12.80 14.71 -2.99
C THR A 56 -12.58 14.65 -4.49
N LYS A 57 -11.35 14.42 -4.93
CA LYS A 57 -11.01 14.22 -6.33
C LYS A 57 -9.93 13.16 -6.44
N LEU A 58 -9.96 12.42 -7.52
CA LEU A 58 -9.05 11.30 -7.72
C LEU A 58 -8.68 11.20 -9.20
N ASN A 59 -7.39 11.04 -9.47
CA ASN A 59 -6.91 10.70 -10.81
C ASN A 59 -5.93 9.52 -10.72
N ASP A 60 -5.22 9.23 -11.82
CA ASP A 60 -4.37 8.04 -11.88
C ASP A 60 -3.17 8.10 -10.93
N GLN A 61 -2.68 9.30 -10.60
CA GLN A 61 -1.47 9.48 -9.81
C GLN A 61 -1.68 10.27 -8.53
N PHE A 62 -2.69 11.12 -8.48
CA PHE A 62 -2.90 12.07 -7.40
C PHE A 62 -4.32 11.98 -6.87
N ALA A 63 -4.49 12.40 -5.62
CA ALA A 63 -5.78 12.53 -5.00
C ALA A 63 -5.83 13.83 -4.21
N ILE A 64 -7.01 14.43 -4.11
CA ILE A 64 -7.23 15.59 -3.25
C ILE A 64 -7.95 15.11 -2.02
N LEU A 65 -7.33 15.36 -0.86
CA LEU A 65 -7.89 15.03 0.45
C LEU A 65 -8.46 16.27 1.10
N GLU A 66 -9.68 16.17 1.56
CA GLU A 66 -10.28 17.15 2.44
C GLU A 66 -9.95 16.79 3.88
N VAL A 67 -9.07 17.57 4.51
CA VAL A 67 -8.62 17.32 5.89
C VAL A 67 -9.50 18.01 6.92
N ASN A 68 -10.16 19.10 6.53
CA ASN A 68 -11.23 19.74 7.31
C ASN A 68 -12.12 20.52 6.34
N ALA A 69 -13.14 21.21 6.88
CA ALA A 69 -14.15 21.88 6.06
C ALA A 69 -13.59 22.91 5.07
N ASN A 70 -12.44 23.51 5.39
CA ASN A 70 -11.87 24.59 4.60
C ASN A 70 -10.49 24.27 4.04
N SER A 71 -9.99 23.05 4.22
CA SER A 71 -8.63 22.69 3.81
C SER A 71 -8.61 21.43 3.00
N GLN A 72 -8.04 21.55 1.82
CA GLN A 72 -7.82 20.41 0.92
C GLN A 72 -6.34 20.36 0.55
N ILE A 73 -5.79 19.17 0.49
CA ILE A 73 -4.40 18.96 0.09
C ILE A 73 -4.34 17.98 -1.07
N LYS A 74 -3.36 18.18 -1.95
CA LYS A 74 -3.05 17.23 -3.00
C LYS A 74 -2.03 16.25 -2.47
N ILE A 75 -2.29 14.98 -2.66
CA ILE A 75 -1.36 13.92 -2.27
C ILE A 75 -1.08 13.02 -3.46
N GLN A 76 0.05 12.36 -3.43
CA GLN A 76 0.31 11.27 -4.36
C GLN A 76 -0.51 10.06 -3.91
N LYS A 77 -1.17 9.43 -4.86
CA LYS A 77 -2.00 8.25 -4.57
C LYS A 77 -1.23 7.16 -3.83
N GLN A 78 0.06 7.05 -4.10
CA GLN A 78 0.95 6.08 -3.47
C GLN A 78 1.13 6.29 -1.97
N THR A 79 0.87 7.50 -1.46
CA THR A 79 1.03 7.80 -0.03
C THR A 79 -0.16 7.33 0.81
N VAL A 80 -1.24 6.91 0.18
CA VAL A 80 -2.37 6.32 0.90
C VAL A 80 -1.96 4.97 1.46
N GLN A 81 -2.00 4.82 2.79
CA GLN A 81 -1.66 3.57 3.46
C GLN A 81 -2.85 2.66 3.69
N ALA A 82 -3.99 3.24 4.01
CA ALA A 82 -5.17 2.46 4.36
C ALA A 82 -6.44 3.22 4.04
N VAL A 83 -7.48 2.46 3.68
CA VAL A 83 -8.84 2.98 3.56
C VAL A 83 -9.54 2.74 4.90
N LEU A 84 -10.11 3.80 5.45
CA LEU A 84 -10.76 3.77 6.75
C LEU A 84 -12.26 3.54 6.60
N PRO A 85 -12.91 2.97 7.60
CA PRO A 85 -14.37 2.89 7.60
C PRO A 85 -14.99 4.29 7.55
N LYS A 86 -16.14 4.39 6.87
CA LYS A 86 -16.85 5.65 6.80
C LYS A 86 -17.22 6.13 8.19
N GLY A 87 -17.01 7.42 8.44
CA GLY A 87 -17.31 8.02 9.71
C GLY A 87 -16.13 8.06 10.68
N THR A 88 -14.98 7.48 10.33
CA THR A 88 -13.80 7.49 11.20
C THR A 88 -13.32 8.92 11.47
N ILE A 89 -13.31 9.77 10.47
CA ILE A 89 -12.86 11.16 10.61
C ILE A 89 -13.84 11.96 11.47
N LYS A 90 -15.12 11.70 11.33
CA LYS A 90 -16.15 12.40 12.12
C LYS A 90 -16.12 12.02 13.60
N SER A 91 -15.64 10.83 13.93
CA SER A 91 -15.62 10.34 15.31
C SER A 91 -14.39 10.82 16.09
N ILE A 92 -13.46 11.49 15.42
CA ILE A 92 -12.26 12.05 16.05
C ILE A 92 -12.50 13.56 16.44
#